data_9d2e607e1f8b8f020cab4534adebef4e
#
_entry.id   9d2e607e1f8b8f020cab4534adebef4e
#
_cell.length_a   1.000
_cell.length_b   1.000
_cell.length_c   1.000
_cell.angle_alpha   90.00
_cell.angle_beta   90.00
_cell.angle_gamma   90.00
#
_symmetry.space_group_name_H-M   'P 1'
#
loop_
_entity.id
_entity.type
_entity.pdbx_description
1 polymer ?
#
loop_
_entity_poly.entity_id
_entity_poly.type
_entity_poly.pdbx_seq_one_letter_code
_entity_poly.pdbx_strand_id
1 'polypeptide(L)'
;VEVHRDTATETPEKYTEIARLYRRATGEIMPVTWDHSHFAVSKHVMPKDYSARLLVWPREIQHSQMFHLRPFNSQHCQVPVTNGRGRLTPEFTDYLAFVEDLFTLWLRGPRPGGELWVCPEMGMSHGYHVSTNPPVWPDVVRCRRELLAAWARARRRAG
;
A
#
# COMPACT_ATOMS: atom_id res chain seq x y z
N VAL A 1 -7.73 -9.15 -8.64
CA VAL A 1 -8.62 -8.08 -8.12
C VAL A 1 -7.76 -7.03 -7.46
N GLU A 2 -8.07 -5.75 -7.66
CA GLU A 2 -7.43 -4.64 -6.95
C GLU A 2 -8.31 -4.14 -5.82
N VAL A 3 -7.70 -3.76 -4.70
CA VAL A 3 -8.37 -2.95 -3.67
C VAL A 3 -8.41 -1.52 -4.16
N HIS A 4 -9.61 -1.03 -4.50
CA HIS A 4 -9.77 0.29 -5.07
C HIS A 4 -11.11 0.94 -4.68
N ARG A 5 -11.10 2.28 -4.45
CA ARG A 5 -12.32 3.05 -4.23
C ARG A 5 -13.21 3.02 -5.47
N ASP A 6 -14.51 3.24 -5.28
CA ASP A 6 -15.52 3.20 -6.33
C ASP A 6 -15.57 1.86 -7.09
N THR A 7 -15.26 0.77 -6.38
CA THR A 7 -15.35 -0.60 -6.87
C THR A 7 -16.00 -1.52 -5.84
N ALA A 8 -16.19 -2.78 -6.19
CA ALA A 8 -16.71 -3.79 -5.26
C ALA A 8 -15.80 -4.03 -4.05
N THR A 9 -14.52 -3.65 -4.11
CA THR A 9 -13.52 -3.82 -3.04
C THR A 9 -13.19 -2.53 -2.30
N GLU A 10 -14.00 -1.49 -2.40
CA GLU A 10 -13.68 -0.14 -1.93
C GLU A 10 -13.53 0.00 -0.40
N THR A 11 -14.12 -0.92 0.37
CA THR A 11 -14.01 -0.90 1.83
C THR A 11 -13.50 -2.23 2.37
N PRO A 12 -12.85 -2.23 3.56
CA PRO A 12 -12.43 -3.44 4.24
C PRO A 12 -13.51 -4.49 4.38
N GLU A 13 -14.74 -4.07 4.68
CA GLU A 13 -15.88 -4.98 4.89
C GLU A 13 -16.29 -5.64 3.57
N LYS A 14 -16.45 -4.86 2.50
CA LYS A 14 -16.77 -5.37 1.16
C LYS A 14 -15.70 -6.34 0.66
N TYR A 15 -14.43 -5.95 0.78
CA TYR A 15 -13.31 -6.81 0.43
C TYR A 15 -13.35 -8.14 1.20
N THR A 16 -13.51 -8.09 2.52
CA THR A 16 -13.56 -9.28 3.38
C THR A 16 -14.66 -10.25 2.93
N GLU A 17 -15.84 -9.73 2.62
CA GLU A 17 -16.96 -10.57 2.17
C GLU A 17 -16.68 -11.20 0.79
N ILE A 18 -16.15 -10.43 -0.16
CA ILE A 18 -15.79 -10.94 -1.49
C ILE A 18 -14.70 -12.01 -1.39
N ALA A 19 -13.64 -11.77 -0.60
CA ALA A 19 -12.58 -12.74 -0.39
C ALA A 19 -13.09 -14.04 0.24
N ARG A 20 -14.02 -13.93 1.21
CA ARG A 20 -14.70 -15.06 1.84
C ARG A 20 -15.54 -15.86 0.82
N LEU A 21 -16.34 -15.18 -0.01
CA LEU A 21 -17.15 -15.81 -1.05
C LEU A 21 -16.29 -16.49 -2.11
N TYR A 22 -15.23 -15.83 -2.56
CA TYR A 22 -14.28 -16.40 -3.50
C TYR A 22 -13.66 -17.70 -2.96
N ARG A 23 -13.15 -17.65 -1.72
CA ARG A 23 -12.56 -18.84 -1.07
C ARG A 23 -13.56 -19.97 -0.90
N ARG A 24 -14.82 -19.65 -0.57
CA ARG A 24 -15.89 -20.65 -0.46
C ARG A 24 -16.20 -21.31 -1.80
N ALA A 25 -16.16 -20.55 -2.89
CA ALA A 25 -16.47 -21.03 -4.23
C ALA A 25 -15.33 -21.82 -4.85
N THR A 26 -14.07 -21.46 -4.60
CA THR A 26 -12.90 -22.00 -5.29
C THR A 26 -11.99 -22.87 -4.42
N GLY A 27 -12.05 -22.70 -3.10
CA GLY A 27 -11.08 -23.27 -2.15
C GLY A 27 -9.76 -22.47 -2.06
N GLU A 28 -9.57 -21.46 -2.90
CA GLU A 28 -8.32 -20.72 -3.06
C GLU A 28 -8.34 -19.36 -2.35
N ILE A 29 -7.14 -18.81 -2.13
CA ILE A 29 -6.98 -17.41 -1.71
C ILE A 29 -7.15 -16.52 -2.94
N MET A 30 -7.99 -15.50 -2.83
CA MET A 30 -8.25 -14.57 -3.92
C MET A 30 -6.98 -13.79 -4.29
N PRO A 31 -6.55 -13.81 -5.57
CA PRO A 31 -5.42 -12.99 -6.01
C PRO A 31 -5.76 -11.51 -5.91
N VAL A 32 -4.94 -10.75 -5.18
CA VAL A 32 -5.20 -9.34 -4.87
C VAL A 32 -3.97 -8.49 -5.18
N THR A 33 -4.20 -7.38 -5.87
CA THR A 33 -3.29 -6.23 -5.91
C THR A 33 -3.67 -5.28 -4.78
N TRP A 34 -2.75 -5.04 -3.85
CA TRP A 34 -3.03 -4.22 -2.68
C TRP A 34 -2.68 -2.76 -2.94
N ASP A 35 -3.70 -1.90 -2.91
CA ASP A 35 -3.57 -0.46 -2.72
C ASP A 35 -4.23 -0.06 -1.39
N HIS A 36 -3.44 0.01 -0.35
CA HIS A 36 -3.93 0.32 0.99
C HIS A 36 -4.39 1.78 1.14
N SER A 37 -4.05 2.67 0.19
CA SER A 37 -4.45 4.07 0.22
C SER A 37 -5.99 4.21 0.25
N HIS A 38 -6.68 3.34 -0.48
CA HIS A 38 -8.14 3.36 -0.56
C HIS A 38 -8.80 2.99 0.77
N PHE A 39 -8.29 1.98 1.47
CA PHE A 39 -8.78 1.62 2.78
C PHE A 39 -8.44 2.67 3.84
N ALA A 40 -7.23 3.23 3.78
CA ALA A 40 -6.81 4.26 4.72
C ALA A 40 -7.74 5.48 4.65
N VAL A 41 -8.07 5.94 3.44
CA VAL A 41 -8.96 7.07 3.23
C VAL A 41 -10.42 6.72 3.58
N SER A 42 -10.94 5.58 3.11
CA SER A 42 -12.34 5.20 3.36
C SER A 42 -12.67 5.04 4.84
N LYS A 43 -11.67 4.74 5.67
CA LYS A 43 -11.81 4.50 7.12
C LYS A 43 -11.11 5.55 7.98
N HIS A 44 -10.59 6.62 7.40
CA HIS A 44 -9.83 7.66 8.09
C HIS A 44 -8.78 7.08 9.06
N VAL A 45 -8.00 6.09 8.58
CA VAL A 45 -7.02 5.39 9.41
C VAL A 45 -5.86 6.33 9.73
N MET A 46 -5.59 6.55 11.01
CA MET A 46 -4.49 7.41 11.45
C MET A 46 -3.14 6.68 11.36
N PRO A 47 -2.01 7.39 11.16
CA PRO A 47 -0.69 6.78 10.99
C PRO A 47 -0.32 5.77 12.07
N LYS A 48 -0.61 6.07 13.33
CA LYS A 48 -0.34 5.17 14.47
C LYS A 48 -1.07 3.82 14.39
N ASP A 49 -2.14 3.76 13.58
CA ASP A 49 -3.02 2.59 13.44
C ASP A 49 -2.83 1.86 12.09
N TYR A 50 -1.96 2.35 11.19
CA TYR A 50 -1.82 1.78 9.84
C TYR A 50 -1.58 0.28 9.87
N SER A 51 -0.53 -0.18 10.51
CA SER A 51 -0.19 -1.62 10.52
C SER A 51 -1.27 -2.45 11.20
N ALA A 52 -1.83 -1.97 12.31
CA ALA A 52 -2.88 -2.68 13.06
C ALA A 52 -4.19 -2.82 12.28
N ARG A 53 -4.54 -1.84 11.43
CA ARG A 53 -5.83 -1.80 10.74
C ARG A 53 -5.76 -2.15 9.25
N LEU A 54 -4.60 -2.01 8.62
CA LEU A 54 -4.43 -2.25 7.18
C LEU A 54 -3.76 -3.59 6.86
N LEU A 55 -3.16 -4.28 7.86
CA LEU A 55 -2.51 -5.58 7.68
C LEU A 55 -3.32 -6.75 8.30
N VAL A 56 -4.63 -6.59 8.39
CA VAL A 56 -5.52 -7.58 9.03
C VAL A 56 -5.85 -8.80 8.14
N TRP A 57 -5.35 -8.83 6.92
CA TRP A 57 -5.48 -9.96 5.98
C TRP A 57 -4.12 -10.60 5.69
N PRO A 58 -3.41 -11.15 6.69
CA PRO A 58 -2.03 -11.58 6.52
C PRO A 58 -1.86 -12.65 5.44
N ARG A 59 -2.81 -13.57 5.32
CA ARG A 59 -2.73 -14.63 4.31
C ARG A 59 -2.85 -14.07 2.89
N GLU A 60 -3.82 -13.22 2.64
CA GLU A 60 -4.08 -12.60 1.33
C GLU A 60 -2.91 -11.67 0.94
N ILE A 61 -2.37 -10.91 1.88
CA ILE A 61 -1.19 -10.07 1.67
C ILE A 61 0.02 -10.93 1.33
N GLN A 62 0.27 -12.01 2.07
CA GLN A 62 1.40 -12.91 1.86
C GLN A 62 1.31 -13.70 0.55
N HIS A 63 0.12 -13.89 -0.02
CA HIS A 63 -0.10 -14.55 -1.31
C HIS A 63 -0.16 -13.56 -2.49
N SER A 64 -0.14 -12.27 -2.23
CA SER A 64 -0.12 -11.26 -3.28
C SER A 64 1.23 -11.25 -4.02
N GLN A 65 1.16 -11.00 -5.32
CA GLN A 65 2.34 -10.80 -6.17
C GLN A 65 2.52 -9.34 -6.59
N MET A 66 1.59 -8.45 -6.22
CA MET A 66 1.64 -7.05 -6.62
C MET A 66 1.11 -6.12 -5.53
N PHE A 67 1.87 -5.07 -5.27
CA PHE A 67 1.44 -3.94 -4.44
C PHE A 67 1.48 -2.64 -5.24
N HIS A 68 0.39 -1.88 -5.18
CA HIS A 68 0.38 -0.47 -5.54
C HIS A 68 0.76 0.33 -4.29
N LEU A 69 1.99 0.82 -4.27
CA LEU A 69 2.54 1.54 -3.12
C LEU A 69 2.54 3.04 -3.36
N ARG A 70 1.34 3.60 -3.37
CA ARG A 70 1.08 5.03 -3.43
C ARG A 70 1.17 5.63 -2.03
N PRO A 71 1.99 6.66 -1.80
CA PRO A 71 2.05 7.34 -0.50
C PRO A 71 0.70 7.98 -0.16
N PHE A 72 0.19 7.70 1.01
CA PHE A 72 -1.13 8.15 1.46
C PHE A 72 -1.11 8.67 2.90
N ASN A 73 -2.19 9.34 3.29
CA ASN A 73 -2.55 9.58 4.68
C ASN A 73 -4.03 9.25 4.92
N SER A 74 -4.56 9.59 6.09
CA SER A 74 -5.96 9.32 6.45
C SER A 74 -7.01 10.07 5.62
N GLN A 75 -6.60 11.06 4.83
CA GLN A 75 -7.49 11.96 4.07
C GLN A 75 -7.26 11.90 2.56
N HIS A 76 -6.04 11.52 2.14
CA HIS A 76 -5.64 11.58 0.73
C HIS A 76 -4.99 10.28 0.30
N CYS A 77 -5.47 9.73 -0.82
CA CYS A 77 -4.86 8.53 -1.45
C CYS A 77 -3.46 8.79 -1.98
N GLN A 78 -3.09 10.05 -2.18
CA GLN A 78 -1.74 10.44 -2.60
C GLN A 78 -1.29 11.66 -1.82
N VAL A 79 -0.09 11.57 -1.22
CA VAL A 79 0.59 12.68 -0.56
C VAL A 79 1.98 12.89 -1.17
N PRO A 80 2.54 14.11 -1.08
CA PRO A 80 3.89 14.38 -1.56
C PRO A 80 4.94 13.55 -0.82
N VAL A 81 5.92 13.06 -1.56
CA VAL A 81 7.11 12.39 -0.99
C VAL A 81 8.04 13.41 -0.35
N THR A 82 8.23 14.55 -1.05
CA THR A 82 9.12 15.61 -0.59
C THR A 82 8.38 16.94 -0.45
N ASN A 83 8.96 17.84 0.34
CA ASN A 83 8.43 19.19 0.57
C ASN A 83 8.89 20.21 -0.49
N GLY A 84 9.34 19.76 -1.66
CA GLY A 84 9.90 20.63 -2.73
C GLY A 84 11.33 21.10 -2.47
N ARG A 85 11.89 20.87 -1.28
CA ARG A 85 13.30 21.14 -0.91
C ARG A 85 14.10 19.85 -0.71
N GLY A 86 13.61 18.73 -1.22
CA GLY A 86 14.23 17.41 -1.15
C GLY A 86 14.13 16.69 0.19
N ARG A 87 13.52 17.29 1.22
CA ARG A 87 13.26 16.63 2.51
C ARG A 87 11.99 15.82 2.42
N LEU A 88 11.97 14.62 2.99
CA LEU A 88 10.78 13.81 3.11
C LEU A 88 9.71 14.54 3.93
N THR A 89 8.45 14.37 3.52
CA THR A 89 7.32 14.88 4.31
C THR A 89 7.08 14.00 5.53
N PRO A 90 6.49 14.53 6.61
CA PRO A 90 6.07 13.70 7.75
C PRO A 90 5.13 12.57 7.33
N GLU A 91 4.15 12.87 6.47
CA GLU A 91 3.17 11.90 5.98
C GLU A 91 3.84 10.75 5.22
N PHE A 92 4.85 11.04 4.42
CA PHE A 92 5.62 10.01 3.72
C PHE A 92 6.48 9.19 4.69
N THR A 93 6.98 9.79 5.74
CA THR A 93 7.75 9.08 6.78
C THR A 93 6.87 8.08 7.53
N ASP A 94 5.64 8.48 7.91
CA ASP A 94 4.65 7.59 8.52
C ASP A 94 4.26 6.44 7.56
N TYR A 95 4.04 6.78 6.30
CA TYR A 95 3.76 5.80 5.25
C TYR A 95 4.90 4.79 5.08
N LEU A 96 6.17 5.22 5.10
CA LEU A 96 7.32 4.32 4.98
C LEU A 96 7.42 3.32 6.14
N ALA A 97 7.07 3.73 7.35
CA ALA A 97 7.03 2.82 8.50
C ALA A 97 6.01 1.69 8.27
N PHE A 98 4.81 2.04 7.80
CA PHE A 98 3.79 1.07 7.39
C PHE A 98 4.28 0.14 6.27
N VAL A 99 4.92 0.69 5.23
CA VAL A 99 5.45 -0.12 4.11
C VAL A 99 6.52 -1.12 4.58
N GLU A 100 7.35 -0.74 5.54
CA GLU A 100 8.33 -1.64 6.11
C GLU A 100 7.67 -2.83 6.84
N ASP A 101 6.57 -2.59 7.57
CA ASP A 101 5.79 -3.63 8.19
C ASP A 101 5.09 -4.52 7.15
N LEU A 102 4.52 -3.94 6.11
CA LEU A 102 3.90 -4.65 4.97
C LEU A 102 4.90 -5.59 4.28
N PHE A 103 6.08 -5.08 3.94
CA PHE A 103 7.14 -5.89 3.34
C PHE A 103 7.62 -7.00 4.28
N THR A 104 7.75 -6.70 5.58
CA THR A 104 8.14 -7.69 6.58
C THR A 104 7.10 -8.82 6.67
N LEU A 105 5.82 -8.46 6.66
CA LEU A 105 4.72 -9.43 6.64
C LEU A 105 4.78 -10.31 5.39
N TRP A 106 4.95 -9.73 4.21
CA TRP A 106 5.03 -10.48 2.95
C TRP A 106 6.24 -11.42 2.92
N LEU A 107 7.40 -10.95 3.36
CA LEU A 107 8.65 -11.73 3.39
C LEU A 107 8.59 -12.96 4.31
N ARG A 108 7.74 -12.93 5.32
CA ARG A 108 7.47 -14.06 6.23
C ARG A 108 6.46 -15.06 5.68
N GLY A 109 5.87 -14.77 4.54
CA GLY A 109 4.87 -15.63 3.88
C GLY A 109 5.48 -16.60 2.87
N PRO A 110 4.60 -17.31 2.13
CA PRO A 110 4.99 -18.32 1.15
C PRO A 110 5.66 -17.75 -0.11
N ARG A 111 5.56 -16.45 -0.37
CA ARG A 111 6.18 -15.75 -1.51
C ARG A 111 5.84 -16.41 -2.86
N PRO A 112 4.56 -16.45 -3.27
CA PRO A 112 4.17 -17.11 -4.51
C PRO A 112 4.93 -16.53 -5.70
N GLY A 113 5.52 -17.39 -6.54
CA GLY A 113 6.35 -16.98 -7.67
C GLY A 113 7.74 -16.44 -7.32
N GLY A 114 8.08 -16.29 -6.03
CA GLY A 114 9.39 -15.79 -5.59
C GLY A 114 9.62 -14.29 -5.80
N GLU A 115 8.70 -13.59 -6.47
CA GLU A 115 8.80 -12.18 -6.82
C GLU A 115 7.61 -11.38 -6.30
N LEU A 116 7.87 -10.12 -5.92
CA LEU A 116 6.85 -9.13 -5.60
C LEU A 116 6.99 -7.93 -6.54
N TRP A 117 5.97 -7.69 -7.32
CA TRP A 117 5.89 -6.49 -8.15
C TRP A 117 5.41 -5.30 -7.31
N VAL A 118 6.13 -4.19 -7.41
CA VAL A 118 5.80 -2.97 -6.67
C VAL A 118 5.68 -1.81 -7.64
N CYS A 119 4.49 -1.21 -7.70
CA CYS A 119 4.23 0.00 -8.46
C CYS A 119 4.06 1.18 -7.50
N PRO A 120 4.96 2.20 -7.50
CA PRO A 120 4.70 3.46 -6.82
C PRO A 120 3.70 4.27 -7.66
N GLU A 121 2.45 3.90 -7.60
CA GLU A 121 1.38 4.41 -8.43
C GLU A 121 1.01 5.84 -8.05
N MET A 122 1.71 6.82 -8.63
CA MET A 122 1.46 8.23 -8.40
C MET A 122 0.94 8.91 -9.66
N GLY A 123 -0.26 9.51 -9.56
CA GLY A 123 -0.91 10.20 -10.67
C GLY A 123 -0.65 11.70 -10.67
N MET A 124 -0.70 12.32 -11.86
CA MET A 124 -0.43 13.76 -12.06
C MET A 124 -1.65 14.64 -11.92
N SER A 125 -2.88 14.09 -11.94
CA SER A 125 -4.09 14.89 -12.02
C SER A 125 -5.34 14.15 -11.55
N HIS A 126 -6.46 14.87 -11.45
CA HIS A 126 -7.81 14.32 -11.30
C HIS A 126 -8.04 13.48 -10.03
N GLY A 127 -7.80 14.09 -8.88
CA GLY A 127 -8.23 13.54 -7.60
C GLY A 127 -7.21 12.65 -6.88
N TYR A 128 -6.07 12.38 -7.48
CA TYR A 128 -5.00 11.61 -6.82
C TYR A 128 -3.98 12.48 -6.08
N HIS A 129 -3.95 13.80 -6.30
CA HIS A 129 -3.07 14.72 -5.60
C HIS A 129 -3.76 16.06 -5.34
N VAL A 130 -3.20 16.84 -4.43
CA VAL A 130 -3.61 18.24 -4.24
C VAL A 130 -2.85 19.16 -5.18
N SER A 131 -3.45 20.28 -5.59
CA SER A 131 -2.87 21.22 -6.56
C SER A 131 -1.53 21.83 -6.14
N THR A 132 -1.22 21.78 -4.84
CA THR A 132 0.03 22.29 -4.26
C THR A 132 1.14 21.25 -4.19
N ASN A 133 0.91 20.03 -4.66
CA ASN A 133 1.94 19.00 -4.69
C ASN A 133 3.10 19.43 -5.62
N PRO A 134 4.34 19.10 -5.27
CA PRO A 134 5.46 19.26 -6.18
C PRO A 134 5.29 18.38 -7.43
N PRO A 135 6.09 18.59 -8.51
CA PRO A 135 6.01 17.76 -9.70
C PRO A 135 6.09 16.27 -9.38
N VAL A 136 5.14 15.50 -9.87
CA VAL A 136 4.95 14.08 -9.50
C VAL A 136 6.16 13.22 -9.87
N TRP A 137 6.75 13.43 -11.06
CA TRP A 137 7.82 12.55 -11.53
C TRP A 137 9.06 12.52 -10.63
N PRO A 138 9.62 13.64 -10.17
CA PRO A 138 10.70 13.62 -9.20
C PRO A 138 10.32 12.88 -7.90
N ASP A 139 9.09 13.05 -7.44
CA ASP A 139 8.59 12.38 -6.25
C ASP A 139 8.43 10.86 -6.47
N VAL A 140 7.99 10.40 -7.65
CA VAL A 140 7.96 8.97 -8.00
C VAL A 140 9.35 8.34 -7.94
N VAL A 141 10.35 9.00 -8.52
CA VAL A 141 11.73 8.53 -8.50
C VAL A 141 12.26 8.47 -7.06
N ARG A 142 11.97 9.48 -6.26
CA ARG A 142 12.32 9.49 -4.84
C ARG A 142 11.58 8.39 -4.07
N CYS A 143 10.28 8.23 -4.29
CA CYS A 143 9.48 7.16 -3.69
C CYS A 143 10.11 5.79 -3.95
N ARG A 144 10.39 5.46 -5.20
CA ARG A 144 11.04 4.20 -5.58
C ARG A 144 12.33 3.95 -4.77
N ARG A 145 13.17 4.95 -4.63
CA ARG A 145 14.43 4.83 -3.86
C ARG A 145 14.17 4.51 -2.39
N GLU A 146 13.23 5.19 -1.78
CA GLU A 146 12.88 4.98 -0.37
C GLU A 146 12.20 3.61 -0.16
N LEU A 147 11.37 3.16 -1.10
CA LEU A 147 10.77 1.82 -1.07
C LEU A 147 11.83 0.72 -1.15
N LEU A 148 12.86 0.86 -1.98
CA LEU A 148 14.00 -0.07 -2.02
C LEU A 148 14.77 -0.10 -0.70
N ALA A 149 14.95 1.05 -0.06
CA ALA A 149 15.57 1.11 1.25
C ALA A 149 14.70 0.46 2.33
N ALA A 150 13.38 0.68 2.31
CA ALA A 150 12.41 0.02 3.20
C ALA A 150 12.42 -1.51 3.00
N TRP A 151 12.45 -1.97 1.75
CA TRP A 151 12.60 -3.40 1.43
C TRP A 151 13.88 -4.00 2.04
N ALA A 152 15.01 -3.33 1.92
CA ALA A 152 16.26 -3.79 2.50
C ALA A 152 16.19 -3.88 4.05
N ARG A 153 15.49 -2.95 4.70
CA ARG A 153 15.26 -3.01 6.16
C ARG A 153 14.32 -4.16 6.53
N ALA A 154 13.22 -4.31 5.79
CA ALA A 154 12.26 -5.40 6.01
C ALA A 154 12.91 -6.79 5.85
N ARG A 155 13.79 -6.95 4.87
CA ARG A 155 14.55 -8.21 4.71
C ARG A 155 15.37 -8.56 5.96
N ARG A 156 16.02 -7.58 6.60
CA ARG A 156 16.77 -7.82 7.85
C ARG A 156 15.86 -8.14 9.04
N ARG A 157 14.63 -7.63 9.04
CA ARG A 157 13.63 -7.92 10.10
C ARG A 157 12.93 -9.26 9.91
N ALA A 158 12.88 -9.77 8.70
CA ALA A 158 12.16 -11.01 8.37
C ALA A 158 13.04 -12.26 8.45
N GLY A 159 14.37 -12.11 8.28
CA GLY A 159 15.37 -13.19 8.42
C GLY A 159 15.99 -13.21 9.76
#